data_91d832a6bd768249c00df9ede56883a4
#
_entry.id   91d832a6bd768249c00df9ede56883a4
#
_cell.length_a   1.000
_cell.length_b   1.000
_cell.length_c   1.000
_cell.angle_alpha   90.00
_cell.angle_beta   90.00
_cell.angle_gamma   90.00
#
_symmetry.space_group_name_H-M   'P 1'
#
loop_
_entity.id
_entity.type
_entity.pdbx_description
1 polymer ?
#
loop_
_entity_poly.entity_id
_entity_poly.type
_entity_poly.pdbx_seq_one_letter_code
_entity_poly.pdbx_strand_id
1 'polypeptide(L)'
;MASSQEYLDYVRAQADGPWTLRARKMFGDWMVYADDRPILLVCDNTVFIKCLPAVEPLMQGAQRGVPYGGAREHWILDIDDAELTRAAIAELLPVTPLPKKRSRKKEVLP
;
A
#
# COMPACT_ATOMS: atom_id res chain seq x y z
N MET A 1 10.17 -13.92 3.37
CA MET A 1 9.80 -13.90 4.75
C MET A 1 8.70 -12.96 5.02
N ALA A 2 7.87 -13.27 5.99
CA ALA A 2 6.77 -12.39 6.31
C ALA A 2 7.27 -11.12 7.00
N SER A 3 6.55 -10.05 6.87
CA SER A 3 6.89 -8.81 7.54
C SER A 3 6.52 -8.90 9.01
N SER A 4 7.31 -8.31 9.87
CA SER A 4 7.06 -8.35 11.31
C SER A 4 6.02 -7.32 11.72
N GLN A 5 5.37 -7.56 12.86
CA GLN A 5 4.42 -6.61 13.40
C GLN A 5 5.10 -5.29 13.74
N GLU A 6 6.33 -5.34 14.23
CA GLU A 6 7.08 -4.13 14.55
C GLU A 6 7.32 -3.29 13.32
N TYR A 7 7.61 -3.92 12.21
CA TYR A 7 7.83 -3.18 10.98
C TYR A 7 6.52 -2.53 10.50
N LEU A 8 5.41 -3.26 10.62
CA LEU A 8 4.10 -2.70 10.27
C LEU A 8 3.78 -1.48 11.13
N ASP A 9 4.07 -1.55 12.43
CA ASP A 9 3.81 -0.43 13.33
C ASP A 9 4.63 0.78 12.92
N TYR A 10 5.87 0.55 12.50
CA TYR A 10 6.74 1.61 12.02
C TYR A 10 6.17 2.23 10.73
N VAL A 11 5.72 1.38 9.80
CA VAL A 11 5.15 1.86 8.55
C VAL A 11 3.92 2.72 8.82
N ARG A 12 3.06 2.29 9.75
CA ARG A 12 1.87 3.06 10.06
C ARG A 12 2.22 4.41 10.67
N ALA A 13 3.25 4.47 11.49
CA ALA A 13 3.68 5.74 12.09
C ALA A 13 4.21 6.68 11.01
N GLN A 14 4.98 6.16 10.06
CA GLN A 14 5.51 6.99 9.00
C GLN A 14 4.43 7.46 8.02
N ALA A 15 3.37 6.68 7.88
CA ALA A 15 2.29 6.99 6.96
C ALA A 15 1.16 7.81 7.59
N ASP A 16 1.30 8.20 8.85
CA ASP A 16 0.26 8.93 9.54
C ASP A 16 -0.03 10.27 8.84
N GLY A 17 -1.28 10.63 8.76
CA GLY A 17 -1.69 11.85 8.07
C GLY A 17 -3.18 12.08 8.24
N PRO A 18 -3.78 12.94 7.41
CA PRO A 18 -5.20 13.28 7.54
C PRO A 18 -6.15 12.20 7.03
N TRP A 19 -5.70 10.99 6.93
CA TRP A 19 -6.50 9.86 6.50
C TRP A 19 -6.54 8.82 7.62
N THR A 20 -7.45 7.86 7.51
CA THR A 20 -7.57 6.78 8.48
C THR A 20 -6.84 5.56 7.94
N LEU A 21 -5.88 5.06 8.72
CA LEU A 21 -5.11 3.89 8.30
C LEU A 21 -5.67 2.62 8.90
N ARG A 22 -5.63 1.56 8.12
CA ARG A 22 -6.06 0.25 8.54
C ARG A 22 -5.16 -0.77 7.86
N ALA A 23 -4.77 -1.81 8.54
CA ALA A 23 -3.92 -2.84 7.96
C ALA A 23 -4.65 -4.16 7.95
N ARG A 24 -4.46 -4.93 6.89
CA ARG A 24 -5.06 -6.23 6.75
C ARG A 24 -3.99 -7.23 6.40
N LYS A 25 -3.95 -8.33 7.13
CA LYS A 25 -2.95 -9.36 6.87
C LYS A 25 -3.33 -10.18 5.65
N MET A 26 -2.36 -10.43 4.79
CA MET A 26 -2.55 -11.22 3.59
C MET A 26 -1.36 -12.09 3.37
N PHE A 27 -1.54 -13.41 3.39
CA PHE A 27 -0.45 -14.36 3.10
C PHE A 27 0.86 -14.05 3.85
N GLY A 28 0.75 -13.68 5.11
CA GLY A 28 1.93 -13.38 5.92
C GLY A 28 2.46 -11.96 5.81
N ASP A 29 1.92 -11.19 4.89
CA ASP A 29 2.32 -9.80 4.73
C ASP A 29 1.11 -8.90 5.00
N TRP A 30 1.21 -7.62 4.70
CA TRP A 30 0.16 -6.68 5.06
C TRP A 30 -0.20 -5.76 3.91
N MET A 31 -1.47 -5.45 3.80
CA MET A 31 -1.93 -4.38 2.92
C MET A 31 -2.39 -3.25 3.84
N VAL A 32 -1.84 -2.06 3.66
CA VAL A 32 -2.22 -0.89 4.45
C VAL A 32 -3.18 -0.04 3.62
N TYR A 33 -4.35 0.19 4.21
CA TYR A 33 -5.39 0.98 3.56
C TYR A 33 -5.41 2.39 4.15
N ALA A 34 -5.58 3.38 3.30
CA ALA A 34 -5.81 4.75 3.74
C ALA A 34 -7.20 5.11 3.25
N ASP A 35 -8.07 5.51 4.14
CA ASP A 35 -9.49 5.80 3.85
C ASP A 35 -10.13 4.66 3.06
N ASP A 36 -9.84 3.43 3.51
CA ASP A 36 -10.36 2.19 2.93
C ASP A 36 -9.87 1.88 1.51
N ARG A 37 -8.86 2.59 1.03
CA ARG A 37 -8.28 2.32 -0.27
C ARG A 37 -6.93 1.64 -0.08
N PRO A 38 -6.66 0.55 -0.80
CA PRO A 38 -5.39 -0.20 -0.63
C PRO A 38 -4.23 0.59 -1.25
N ILE A 39 -3.38 1.12 -0.42
CA ILE A 39 -2.32 2.02 -0.85
C ILE A 39 -0.92 1.44 -0.71
N LEU A 40 -0.58 0.89 0.46
CA LEU A 40 0.76 0.37 0.67
C LEU A 40 0.73 -1.13 0.83
N LEU A 41 1.65 -1.81 0.16
CA LEU A 41 1.77 -3.26 0.29
C LEU A 41 3.08 -3.52 1.00
N VAL A 42 3.01 -4.16 2.16
CA VAL A 42 4.19 -4.43 2.99
C VAL A 42 4.53 -5.90 2.88
N CYS A 43 5.59 -6.21 2.16
CA CYS A 43 6.03 -7.58 1.94
C CYS A 43 7.50 -7.70 2.27
N ASP A 44 7.86 -8.71 3.06
CA ASP A 44 9.26 -8.97 3.40
C ASP A 44 9.95 -7.71 3.92
N ASN A 45 9.31 -7.03 4.84
CA ASN A 45 9.80 -5.78 5.45
C ASN A 45 10.22 -4.74 4.41
N THR A 46 9.44 -4.66 3.34
CA THR A 46 9.66 -3.68 2.28
C THR A 46 8.29 -3.11 1.90
N VAL A 47 8.22 -1.81 1.68
CA VAL A 47 6.96 -1.16 1.33
C VAL A 47 6.91 -0.94 -0.17
N PHE A 48 5.84 -1.39 -0.79
CA PHE A 48 5.65 -1.24 -2.23
C PHE A 48 4.41 -0.40 -2.51
N ILE A 49 4.47 0.39 -3.59
CA ILE A 49 3.29 1.10 -4.08
C ILE A 49 3.18 0.86 -5.56
N LYS A 50 1.96 0.98 -6.09
CA LYS A 50 1.73 0.72 -7.50
C LYS A 50 2.41 1.75 -8.38
N CYS A 51 2.86 1.33 -9.55
CA CYS A 51 3.50 2.21 -10.51
C CYS A 51 2.44 2.95 -11.31
N LEU A 52 1.80 3.92 -10.65
CA LEU A 52 0.78 4.73 -11.29
C LEU A 52 1.36 6.10 -11.67
N PRO A 53 0.85 6.71 -12.74
CA PRO A 53 1.37 8.01 -13.16
C PRO A 53 1.35 9.08 -12.06
N ALA A 54 0.37 9.00 -11.16
CA ALA A 54 0.23 10.02 -10.11
C ALA A 54 1.45 10.09 -9.19
N VAL A 55 2.19 8.98 -9.00
CA VAL A 55 3.36 9.00 -8.13
C VAL A 55 4.66 9.00 -8.87
N GLU A 56 4.63 8.93 -10.20
CA GLU A 56 5.86 8.89 -10.97
C GLU A 56 6.81 10.04 -10.66
N PRO A 57 6.36 11.28 -10.56
CA PRO A 57 7.28 12.37 -10.23
C PRO A 57 7.95 12.23 -8.86
N LEU A 58 7.27 11.56 -7.91
CA LEU A 58 7.82 11.39 -6.59
C LEU A 58 8.81 10.22 -6.54
N MET A 59 8.73 9.32 -7.50
CA MET A 59 9.52 8.10 -7.49
C MET A 59 10.73 8.14 -8.42
N GLN A 60 11.16 9.33 -8.84
CA GLN A 60 12.32 9.45 -9.69
C GLN A 60 13.56 8.91 -8.97
N GLY A 61 14.24 7.97 -9.59
CA GLY A 61 15.41 7.35 -8.98
C GLY A 61 15.11 6.21 -8.02
N ALA A 62 13.83 5.95 -7.73
CA ALA A 62 13.48 4.85 -6.84
C ALA A 62 13.63 3.51 -7.55
N GLN A 63 13.83 2.46 -6.78
CA GLN A 63 13.93 1.12 -7.32
C GLN A 63 12.54 0.52 -7.48
N ARG A 64 12.42 -0.47 -8.33
CA ARG A 64 11.19 -1.21 -8.50
C ARG A 64 11.43 -2.67 -8.17
N GLY A 65 10.40 -3.36 -7.78
CA GLY A 65 10.49 -4.77 -7.47
C GLY A 65 9.14 -5.43 -7.57
N VAL A 66 9.14 -6.75 -7.47
CA VAL A 66 7.91 -7.53 -7.52
C VAL A 66 7.67 -8.02 -6.09
N PRO A 67 6.57 -7.60 -5.46
CA PRO A 67 6.33 -7.94 -4.05
C PRO A 67 6.09 -9.43 -3.78
N TYR A 68 5.55 -10.16 -4.76
CA TYR A 68 5.36 -11.59 -4.61
C TYR A 68 5.23 -12.20 -6.00
N GLY A 69 5.36 -13.49 -6.10
CA GLY A 69 5.31 -14.18 -7.38
C GLY A 69 3.98 -13.93 -8.10
N GLY A 70 4.05 -13.56 -9.35
CA GLY A 70 2.87 -13.26 -10.15
C GLY A 70 2.37 -11.84 -10.06
N ALA A 71 2.93 -11.02 -9.17
CA ALA A 71 2.53 -9.63 -9.07
C ALA A 71 3.21 -8.80 -10.15
N ARG A 72 2.64 -7.65 -10.43
CA ARG A 72 3.28 -6.72 -11.34
C ARG A 72 4.38 -5.98 -10.62
N GLU A 73 5.23 -5.31 -11.38
CA GLU A 73 6.30 -4.51 -10.79
C GLU A 73 5.69 -3.34 -10.04
N HIS A 74 6.25 -3.05 -8.89
CA HIS A 74 5.82 -1.94 -8.05
C HIS A 74 7.01 -1.06 -7.73
N TRP A 75 6.77 0.17 -7.30
CA TRP A 75 7.84 1.01 -6.79
C TRP A 75 8.15 0.57 -5.36
N ILE A 76 9.42 0.59 -5.00
CA ILE A 76 9.83 0.38 -3.62
C ILE A 76 9.90 1.77 -2.97
N LEU A 77 9.03 1.99 -1.98
CA LEU A 77 8.94 3.27 -1.32
C LEU A 77 9.93 3.36 -0.16
N ASP A 78 10.64 4.47 -0.09
CA ASP A 78 11.55 4.70 1.03
C ASP A 78 10.70 5.11 2.23
N ILE A 79 10.32 4.15 3.05
CA ILE A 79 9.45 4.38 4.18
C ILE A 79 10.12 5.23 5.27
N ASP A 80 11.44 5.33 5.25
CA ASP A 80 12.14 6.15 6.23
C ASP A 80 11.96 7.64 5.93
N ASP A 81 11.55 7.97 4.73
CA ASP A 81 11.26 9.36 4.36
C ASP A 81 9.77 9.58 4.58
N ALA A 82 9.40 10.06 5.76
CA ALA A 82 8.00 10.25 6.12
C ALA A 82 7.28 11.26 5.23
N GLU A 83 7.99 12.30 4.80
CA GLU A 83 7.39 13.28 3.92
C GLU A 83 7.05 12.68 2.57
N LEU A 84 7.98 11.90 2.00
CA LEU A 84 7.76 11.23 0.74
C LEU A 84 6.60 10.24 0.87
N THR A 85 6.57 9.50 1.98
CA THR A 85 5.52 8.53 2.23
C THR A 85 4.15 9.19 2.23
N ARG A 86 4.01 10.31 2.94
CA ARG A 86 2.73 11.01 2.98
C ARG A 86 2.37 11.60 1.63
N ALA A 87 3.35 12.13 0.90
CA ALA A 87 3.09 12.69 -0.42
C ALA A 87 2.61 11.60 -1.37
N ALA A 88 3.22 10.42 -1.31
CA ALA A 88 2.82 9.30 -2.17
C ALA A 88 1.39 8.86 -1.86
N ILE A 89 1.03 8.77 -0.56
CA ILE A 89 -0.32 8.40 -0.18
C ILE A 89 -1.32 9.44 -0.69
N ALA A 90 -1.00 10.72 -0.53
CA ALA A 90 -1.89 11.80 -0.96
C ALA A 90 -2.14 11.73 -2.47
N GLU A 91 -1.11 11.39 -3.25
CA GLU A 91 -1.28 11.30 -4.69
C GLU A 91 -2.01 10.03 -5.12
N LEU A 92 -1.87 8.95 -4.35
CA LEU A 92 -2.51 7.70 -4.71
C LEU A 92 -3.98 7.65 -4.33
N LEU A 93 -4.38 8.36 -3.27
CA LEU A 93 -5.76 8.30 -2.81
C LEU A 93 -6.80 8.62 -3.89
N PRO A 94 -6.67 9.73 -4.62
CA PRO A 94 -7.70 10.05 -5.62
C PRO A 94 -7.72 9.14 -6.83
N VAL A 95 -6.67 8.38 -7.06
CA VAL A 95 -6.61 7.49 -8.21
C VAL A 95 -6.73 6.02 -7.86
N THR A 96 -6.93 5.70 -6.58
CA THR A 96 -7.09 4.31 -6.13
C THR A 96 -8.54 4.10 -5.73
N PRO A 97 -9.27 3.23 -6.44
CA PRO A 97 -10.68 3.03 -6.12
C PRO A 97 -10.85 2.20 -4.85
N LEU A 98 -12.03 2.26 -4.27
CA LEU A 98 -12.36 1.39 -3.17
C LEU A 98 -12.42 -0.04 -3.69
N PRO A 99 -12.03 -1.02 -2.88
CA PRO A 99 -12.09 -2.41 -3.33
C PRO A 99 -13.53 -2.85 -3.49
N LYS A 100 -13.75 -3.76 -4.46
CA LYS A 100 -15.07 -4.27 -4.65
C LYS A 100 -15.43 -5.22 -3.55
N LYS A 101 -16.69 -5.19 -3.14
CA LYS A 101 -17.14 -6.11 -2.13
C LYS A 101 -17.56 -7.33 -2.81
N ARG A 102 -16.90 -8.46 -2.51
CA ARG A 102 -17.27 -9.68 -3.12
C ARG A 102 -18.39 -10.32 -2.50
N SER A 103 -18.46 -10.28 -1.22
CA SER A 103 -19.46 -11.06 -0.56
C SER A 103 -20.83 -10.68 -0.96
N ARG A 104 -21.05 -9.49 -1.28
CA ARG A 104 -22.32 -9.15 -1.56
C ARG A 104 -22.80 -9.68 -2.79
N LYS A 105 -22.00 -9.99 -3.60
CA LYS A 105 -22.41 -10.43 -4.76
C LYS A 105 -23.15 -11.58 -4.66
N LYS A 106 -22.90 -12.27 -3.77
CA LYS A 106 -23.51 -13.43 -3.68
C LYS A 106 -24.78 -13.28 -3.25
N GLU A 107 -24.97 -12.31 -2.70
CA GLU A 107 -26.14 -12.24 -2.12
C GLU A 107 -27.03 -11.98 -3.07
N VAL A 108 -26.67 -11.87 -3.91
CA VAL A 108 -27.43 -11.56 -4.81
C VAL A 108 -28.24 -12.54 -5.20
N LEU A 109 -28.36 -13.15 -4.93
CA LEU A 109 -28.96 -13.97 -5.39
C LEU A 109 -29.83 -14.25 -4.91
N PRO A 110 -30.33 -14.20 -4.98
CA PRO A 110 -31.05 -14.59 -4.85
C PRO A 110 -31.64 -15.01 -5.00
#